data_f784dee9097ee4ab874a4797eb8dd490
#
_entry.id   f784dee9097ee4ab874a4797eb8dd490
#
_cell.length_a   1.000
_cell.length_b   1.000
_cell.length_c   1.000
_cell.angle_alpha   90.00
_cell.angle_beta   90.00
_cell.angle_gamma   90.00
#
_symmetry.space_group_name_H-M   'P 1'
#
loop_
_entity.id
_entity.type
_entity.pdbx_description
1 polymer ?
#
loop_
_entity_poly.entity_id
_entity_poly.type
_entity_poly.pdbx_seq_one_letter_code
_entity_poly.pdbx_strand_id
1 'polypeptide(L)'
;MKRTIFFSWIFFLLLLSQGLSATETAEPEVKADAALLYDMEQNEILWEKAGETLMAPASLIKVLNILTAEPYIALNEEVVVGPLAETVYNGQLMGLRSGDIVKADDLLYAMMLLSANDAAVALADYLVDDISFYAILMDTKAWALGAVHTTSVNVNGYSEEEQKTTAYDLAVIGTAFMSNDRLYKFPGTMSHTLTWLFPEKSMDITN
;
A
#
# COMPACT_ATOMS: atom_id res chain seq x y z
N MET A 1 -15.54 -5.22 70.37
CA MET A 1 -15.00 -4.27 69.43
C MET A 1 -14.38 -4.85 68.13
N LYS A 2 -14.44 -6.19 67.86
CA LYS A 2 -13.84 -6.79 66.63
C LYS A 2 -14.81 -7.08 65.48
N ARG A 3 -16.13 -6.92 65.66
CA ARG A 3 -17.16 -7.22 64.65
C ARG A 3 -17.50 -6.04 63.74
N THR A 4 -17.27 -4.81 64.18
CA THR A 4 -17.64 -3.59 63.41
C THR A 4 -16.63 -3.26 62.30
N ILE A 5 -15.37 -3.67 62.44
CA ILE A 5 -14.32 -3.41 61.46
C ILE A 5 -14.47 -4.29 60.21
N PHE A 6 -14.99 -5.51 60.37
CA PHE A 6 -15.15 -6.44 59.25
C PHE A 6 -16.24 -6.00 58.25
N PHE A 7 -17.32 -5.38 58.73
CA PHE A 7 -18.38 -4.84 57.87
C PHE A 7 -17.97 -3.58 57.11
N SER A 8 -17.03 -2.79 57.65
CA SER A 8 -16.55 -1.57 56.98
C SER A 8 -15.69 -1.88 55.73
N TRP A 9 -14.93 -2.97 55.76
CA TRP A 9 -14.11 -3.41 54.64
C TRP A 9 -14.92 -4.02 53.50
N ILE A 10 -16.00 -4.70 53.76
CA ILE A 10 -16.91 -5.24 52.75
C ILE A 10 -17.66 -4.11 52.05
N PHE A 11 -18.04 -3.05 52.77
CA PHE A 11 -18.72 -1.90 52.19
C PHE A 11 -17.79 -1.05 51.32
N PHE A 12 -16.50 -0.97 51.68
CA PHE A 12 -15.48 -0.25 50.88
C PHE A 12 -15.12 -1.03 49.60
N LEU A 13 -15.10 -2.37 49.63
CA LEU A 13 -14.90 -3.21 48.44
C LEU A 13 -16.10 -3.17 47.47
N LEU A 14 -17.32 -3.00 47.98
CA LEU A 14 -18.52 -2.85 47.15
C LEU A 14 -18.64 -1.48 46.49
N LEU A 15 -18.00 -0.43 47.04
CA LEU A 15 -17.95 0.90 46.42
C LEU A 15 -16.90 1.00 45.30
N LEU A 16 -15.90 0.13 45.28
CA LEU A 16 -14.89 0.06 44.22
C LEU A 16 -15.36 -0.69 42.96
N SER A 17 -16.52 -1.38 43.04
CA SER A 17 -17.14 -2.05 41.90
C SER A 17 -18.10 -1.17 41.06
N GLN A 18 -18.18 0.12 41.34
CA GLN A 18 -18.89 1.08 40.49
C GLN A 18 -18.07 1.37 39.23
N GLY A 19 -18.14 0.44 38.34
CA GLY A 19 -18.18 0.58 36.91
C GLY A 19 -17.31 1.68 36.30
N LEU A 20 -16.08 1.35 35.85
CA LEU A 20 -15.68 1.89 34.56
C LEU A 20 -16.73 1.42 33.54
N SER A 21 -17.74 2.25 33.32
CA SER A 21 -18.58 2.13 32.14
C SER A 21 -17.65 2.43 30.97
N ALA A 22 -17.12 1.42 30.33
CA ALA A 22 -16.51 1.61 29.03
C ALA A 22 -17.58 2.30 28.18
N THR A 23 -17.32 3.51 27.77
CA THR A 23 -18.15 4.16 26.76
C THR A 23 -18.03 3.26 25.54
N GLU A 24 -19.08 2.52 25.25
CA GLU A 24 -19.19 1.75 24.02
C GLU A 24 -19.09 2.76 22.88
N THR A 25 -17.90 2.90 22.34
CA THR A 25 -17.69 3.73 21.15
C THR A 25 -18.44 3.02 20.02
N ALA A 26 -19.43 3.69 19.43
CA ALA A 26 -20.17 3.15 18.31
C ALA A 26 -19.18 2.73 17.21
N GLU A 27 -19.36 1.52 16.68
CA GLU A 27 -18.53 1.04 15.56
C GLU A 27 -18.62 2.03 14.40
N PRO A 28 -17.51 2.28 13.67
CA PRO A 28 -17.53 3.18 12.54
C PRO A 28 -18.44 2.63 11.42
N GLU A 29 -19.33 3.48 10.90
CA GLU A 29 -20.14 3.12 9.74
C GLU A 29 -19.30 3.31 8.46
N VAL A 30 -18.82 2.20 7.88
CA VAL A 30 -17.99 2.18 6.66
C VAL A 30 -18.78 1.56 5.53
N LYS A 31 -18.92 2.28 4.38
CA LYS A 31 -19.63 1.83 3.19
C LYS A 31 -18.89 0.82 2.33
N ALA A 32 -17.54 0.72 2.48
CA ALA A 32 -16.73 -0.27 1.76
C ALA A 32 -17.18 -1.70 2.09
N ASP A 33 -16.99 -2.63 1.15
CA ASP A 33 -17.31 -4.06 1.34
C ASP A 33 -16.34 -4.72 2.32
N ALA A 34 -15.06 -4.30 2.31
CA ALA A 34 -14.05 -4.69 3.30
C ALA A 34 -13.28 -3.45 3.78
N ALA A 35 -12.89 -3.42 5.05
CA ALA A 35 -12.10 -2.35 5.63
C ALA A 35 -11.34 -2.85 6.87
N LEU A 36 -10.20 -2.21 7.16
CA LEU A 36 -9.35 -2.52 8.29
C LEU A 36 -8.77 -1.22 8.87
N LEU A 37 -8.77 -1.08 10.19
CA LEU A 37 -8.00 -0.09 10.93
C LEU A 37 -6.86 -0.79 11.65
N TYR A 38 -5.63 -0.44 11.31
CA TYR A 38 -4.44 -1.13 11.76
C TYR A 38 -3.48 -0.15 12.44
N ASP A 39 -3.04 -0.52 13.65
CA ASP A 39 -1.96 0.18 14.34
C ASP A 39 -0.62 -0.38 13.86
N MET A 40 0.11 0.42 13.09
CA MET A 40 1.40 0.02 12.52
C MET A 40 2.52 -0.07 13.56
N GLU A 41 2.43 0.69 14.67
CA GLU A 41 3.45 0.68 15.72
C GLU A 41 3.29 -0.54 16.63
N GLN A 42 2.04 -0.88 16.98
CA GLN A 42 1.73 -2.01 17.84
C GLN A 42 1.51 -3.31 17.07
N ASN A 43 1.41 -3.22 15.74
CA ASN A 43 1.11 -4.35 14.86
C ASN A 43 -0.21 -5.04 15.24
N GLU A 44 -1.27 -4.22 15.47
CA GLU A 44 -2.55 -4.68 16.00
C GLU A 44 -3.72 -4.19 15.15
N ILE A 45 -4.73 -5.06 14.95
CA ILE A 45 -6.00 -4.70 14.33
C ILE A 45 -6.86 -4.02 15.38
N LEU A 46 -7.19 -2.73 15.17
CA LEU A 46 -8.06 -1.96 16.05
C LEU A 46 -9.54 -2.15 15.70
N TRP A 47 -9.84 -2.36 14.43
CA TRP A 47 -11.19 -2.62 13.94
C TRP A 47 -11.14 -3.24 12.54
N GLU A 48 -12.11 -4.09 12.22
CA GLU A 48 -12.23 -4.67 10.89
C GLU A 48 -13.68 -4.87 10.45
N LYS A 49 -13.88 -4.82 9.15
CA LYS A 49 -15.09 -5.25 8.45
C LYS A 49 -14.66 -6.13 7.29
N ALA A 50 -14.95 -7.43 7.37
CA ALA A 50 -14.62 -8.41 6.32
C ALA A 50 -13.14 -8.34 5.85
N GLY A 51 -12.20 -8.15 6.81
CA GLY A 51 -10.78 -7.87 6.56
C GLY A 51 -10.05 -8.92 5.72
N GLU A 52 -10.49 -10.19 5.81
CA GLU A 52 -9.92 -11.34 5.10
C GLU A 52 -10.66 -11.68 3.79
N THR A 53 -11.66 -10.87 3.39
CA THR A 53 -12.39 -11.13 2.13
C THR A 53 -11.51 -10.85 0.94
N LEU A 54 -11.39 -11.84 0.02
CA LEU A 54 -10.65 -11.70 -1.22
C LEU A 54 -11.33 -10.71 -2.16
N MET A 55 -10.60 -9.68 -2.55
CA MET A 55 -11.06 -8.62 -3.44
C MET A 55 -9.98 -8.27 -4.47
N ALA A 56 -10.38 -7.63 -5.56
CA ALA A 56 -9.42 -7.09 -6.51
C ALA A 56 -8.69 -5.87 -5.87
N PRO A 57 -7.35 -5.84 -5.88
CA PRO A 57 -6.58 -4.73 -5.30
C PRO A 57 -6.69 -3.44 -6.11
N ALA A 58 -7.04 -3.53 -7.39
CA ALA A 58 -6.93 -2.43 -8.34
C ALA A 58 -5.53 -1.77 -8.25
N SER A 59 -5.44 -0.45 -8.40
CA SER A 59 -4.16 0.27 -8.37
C SER A 59 -3.40 0.20 -7.04
N LEU A 60 -4.00 -0.30 -5.96
CA LEU A 60 -3.27 -0.49 -4.69
C LEU A 60 -2.13 -1.51 -4.82
N ILE A 61 -2.18 -2.41 -5.82
CA ILE A 61 -1.09 -3.34 -6.12
C ILE A 61 0.22 -2.64 -6.51
N LYS A 62 0.18 -1.37 -6.97
CA LYS A 62 1.36 -0.58 -7.28
C LYS A 62 2.25 -0.33 -6.07
N VAL A 63 1.69 -0.32 -4.86
CA VAL A 63 2.47 -0.26 -3.61
C VAL A 63 3.38 -1.49 -3.50
N LEU A 64 2.86 -2.67 -3.80
CA LEU A 64 3.64 -3.91 -3.82
C LEU A 64 4.65 -3.93 -4.97
N ASN A 65 4.29 -3.42 -6.15
CA ASN A 65 5.22 -3.26 -7.28
C ASN A 65 6.44 -2.43 -6.84
N ILE A 66 6.23 -1.25 -6.26
CA ILE A 66 7.32 -0.38 -5.78
C ILE A 66 8.17 -1.08 -4.71
N LEU A 67 7.56 -1.75 -3.73
CA LEU A 67 8.27 -2.52 -2.71
C LEU A 67 9.11 -3.65 -3.29
N THR A 68 8.68 -4.22 -4.41
CA THR A 68 9.39 -5.27 -5.13
C THR A 68 10.61 -4.71 -5.85
N ALA A 69 10.46 -3.54 -6.49
CA ALA A 69 11.53 -2.85 -7.23
C ALA A 69 12.61 -2.24 -6.31
N GLU A 70 12.19 -1.75 -5.14
CA GLU A 70 12.99 -0.90 -4.25
C GLU A 70 14.41 -1.41 -3.95
N PRO A 71 14.64 -2.71 -3.67
CA PRO A 71 15.99 -3.21 -3.41
C PRO A 71 16.93 -3.21 -4.62
N TYR A 72 16.40 -3.07 -5.82
CA TYR A 72 17.13 -3.28 -7.08
C TYR A 72 17.36 -2.00 -7.87
N ILE A 73 16.82 -0.86 -7.42
CA ILE A 73 16.91 0.40 -8.15
C ILE A 73 17.26 1.58 -7.23
N ALA A 74 18.18 2.44 -7.67
CA ALA A 74 18.43 3.72 -7.00
C ALA A 74 17.36 4.75 -7.42
N LEU A 75 16.89 5.60 -6.49
CA LEU A 75 15.84 6.59 -6.79
C LEU A 75 16.26 7.60 -7.89
N ASN A 76 17.55 7.91 -7.97
CA ASN A 76 18.10 8.80 -8.97
C ASN A 76 18.60 8.09 -10.25
N GLU A 77 18.34 6.78 -10.36
CA GLU A 77 18.74 6.00 -11.53
C GLU A 77 17.95 6.42 -12.78
N GLU A 78 18.65 6.49 -13.91
CA GLU A 78 18.06 6.79 -15.21
C GLU A 78 17.46 5.51 -15.80
N VAL A 79 16.14 5.48 -15.92
CA VAL A 79 15.37 4.38 -16.50
C VAL A 79 15.13 4.67 -17.97
N VAL A 80 15.63 3.80 -18.84
CA VAL A 80 15.28 3.79 -20.27
C VAL A 80 13.98 3.01 -20.42
N VAL A 81 12.92 3.69 -20.86
CA VAL A 81 11.58 3.12 -21.00
C VAL A 81 11.57 2.07 -22.13
N GLY A 82 11.19 0.85 -21.79
CA GLY A 82 11.03 -0.24 -22.74
C GLY A 82 9.71 -0.14 -23.55
N PRO A 83 9.54 -1.01 -24.55
CA PRO A 83 8.39 -0.96 -25.44
C PRO A 83 7.06 -1.34 -24.78
N LEU A 84 7.06 -2.10 -23.67
CA LEU A 84 5.84 -2.52 -23.01
C LEU A 84 5.06 -1.37 -22.39
N ALA A 85 5.75 -0.37 -21.83
CA ALA A 85 5.11 0.80 -21.23
C ALA A 85 4.27 1.59 -22.24
N GLU A 86 4.74 1.70 -23.50
CA GLU A 86 4.03 2.40 -24.58
C GLU A 86 2.74 1.66 -25.01
N THR A 87 2.63 0.37 -24.74
CA THR A 87 1.42 -0.42 -25.09
C THR A 87 0.28 -0.22 -24.10
N VAL A 88 0.54 0.42 -22.96
CA VAL A 88 -0.47 0.70 -21.95
C VAL A 88 -1.33 1.88 -22.39
N TYR A 89 -2.65 1.64 -22.55
CA TYR A 89 -3.58 2.66 -23.04
C TYR A 89 -4.77 2.90 -22.09
N ASN A 90 -4.82 2.19 -20.95
CA ASN A 90 -5.94 2.23 -20.00
C ASN A 90 -5.57 2.94 -18.71
N GLY A 91 -6.54 3.66 -18.13
CA GLY A 91 -6.43 4.33 -16.84
C GLY A 91 -5.56 5.59 -16.91
N GLN A 92 -4.96 5.95 -15.78
CA GLN A 92 -4.07 7.11 -15.71
C GLN A 92 -2.69 6.75 -16.26
N LEU A 93 -2.10 7.67 -17.01
CA LEU A 93 -0.82 7.48 -17.69
C LEU A 93 0.09 8.70 -17.46
N MET A 94 1.36 8.45 -17.31
CA MET A 94 2.41 9.46 -17.40
C MET A 94 2.65 9.88 -18.87
N GLY A 95 2.29 9.01 -19.82
CA GLY A 95 2.47 9.23 -21.26
C GLY A 95 3.87 8.87 -21.75
N LEU A 96 4.40 7.76 -21.22
CA LEU A 96 5.70 7.22 -21.57
C LEU A 96 5.71 6.61 -22.97
N ARG A 97 6.86 6.73 -23.67
CA ARG A 97 7.13 6.09 -24.95
C ARG A 97 8.42 5.29 -24.88
N SER A 98 8.51 4.27 -25.69
CA SER A 98 9.75 3.48 -25.82
C SER A 98 10.94 4.39 -26.20
N GLY A 99 12.02 4.27 -25.43
CA GLY A 99 13.22 5.11 -25.57
C GLY A 99 13.19 6.42 -24.78
N ASP A 100 12.09 6.79 -24.11
CA ASP A 100 12.09 7.87 -23.13
C ASP A 100 13.11 7.54 -22.01
N ILE A 101 13.74 8.57 -21.44
CA ILE A 101 14.62 8.42 -20.28
C ILE A 101 14.05 9.27 -19.15
N VAL A 102 13.76 8.63 -18.02
CA VAL A 102 13.21 9.27 -16.82
C VAL A 102 13.96 8.77 -15.58
N LYS A 103 13.87 9.50 -14.48
CA LYS A 103 14.42 8.98 -13.22
C LYS A 103 13.45 7.98 -12.58
N ALA A 104 14.01 7.02 -11.84
CA ALA A 104 13.23 6.04 -11.11
C ALA A 104 12.25 6.69 -10.11
N ASP A 105 12.67 7.74 -9.38
CA ASP A 105 11.79 8.45 -8.45
C ASP A 105 10.61 9.13 -9.16
N ASP A 106 10.77 9.65 -10.38
CA ASP A 106 9.66 10.18 -11.16
C ASP A 106 8.63 9.10 -11.54
N LEU A 107 9.07 7.87 -11.82
CA LEU A 107 8.15 6.73 -12.01
C LEU A 107 7.38 6.43 -10.71
N LEU A 108 8.06 6.43 -9.55
CA LEU A 108 7.42 6.20 -8.27
C LEU A 108 6.41 7.31 -7.93
N TYR A 109 6.74 8.58 -8.16
CA TYR A 109 5.80 9.69 -8.00
C TYR A 109 4.60 9.55 -8.94
N ALA A 110 4.82 9.20 -10.20
CA ALA A 110 3.73 8.97 -11.16
C ALA A 110 2.80 7.83 -10.71
N MET A 111 3.37 6.73 -10.17
CA MET A 111 2.59 5.61 -9.64
C MET A 111 1.79 6.01 -8.40
N MET A 112 2.36 6.78 -7.48
CA MET A 112 1.72 7.09 -6.19
C MET A 112 0.73 8.26 -6.28
N LEU A 113 1.04 9.33 -7.01
CA LEU A 113 0.19 10.54 -7.07
C LEU A 113 -0.82 10.48 -8.22
N LEU A 114 -0.38 10.03 -9.39
CA LEU A 114 -1.22 9.93 -10.60
C LEU A 114 -1.84 8.54 -10.78
N SER A 115 -1.33 7.54 -10.05
CA SER A 115 -1.69 6.13 -10.29
C SER A 115 -1.33 5.64 -11.71
N ALA A 116 -0.25 6.15 -12.30
CA ALA A 116 0.14 5.90 -13.68
C ALA A 116 0.41 4.41 -13.96
N ASN A 117 -0.30 3.84 -14.92
CA ASN A 117 -0.20 2.42 -15.29
C ASN A 117 1.04 2.14 -16.13
N ASP A 118 1.39 3.04 -17.04
CA ASP A 118 2.59 2.95 -17.88
C ASP A 118 3.88 3.08 -17.05
N ALA A 119 3.88 3.92 -16.01
CA ALA A 119 5.00 4.02 -15.08
C ALA A 119 5.24 2.70 -14.31
N ALA A 120 4.16 2.02 -13.89
CA ALA A 120 4.25 0.73 -13.23
C ALA A 120 4.82 -0.36 -14.15
N VAL A 121 4.43 -0.34 -15.42
CA VAL A 121 4.97 -1.26 -16.43
C VAL A 121 6.42 -0.91 -16.77
N ALA A 122 6.75 0.38 -16.95
CA ALA A 122 8.12 0.83 -17.24
C ALA A 122 9.11 0.41 -16.16
N LEU A 123 8.72 0.54 -14.89
CA LEU A 123 9.55 0.13 -13.75
C LEU A 123 9.83 -1.37 -13.76
N ALA A 124 8.80 -2.18 -13.98
CA ALA A 124 8.93 -3.64 -14.02
C ALA A 124 9.73 -4.11 -15.25
N ASP A 125 9.44 -3.56 -16.44
CA ASP A 125 10.08 -3.87 -17.72
C ASP A 125 11.58 -3.53 -17.71
N TYR A 126 11.95 -2.46 -16.97
CA TYR A 126 13.35 -2.08 -16.79
C TYR A 126 14.15 -3.08 -15.93
N LEU A 127 13.50 -3.72 -14.96
CA LEU A 127 14.17 -4.60 -14.01
C LEU A 127 14.26 -6.06 -14.46
N VAL A 128 13.34 -6.49 -15.35
CA VAL A 128 13.28 -7.89 -15.83
C VAL A 128 12.88 -7.93 -17.30
N ASP A 129 13.38 -8.94 -18.03
CA ASP A 129 13.03 -9.16 -19.43
C ASP A 129 11.60 -9.70 -19.61
N ASP A 130 11.04 -10.35 -18.60
CA ASP A 130 9.70 -10.94 -18.61
C ASP A 130 8.84 -10.36 -17.49
N ILE A 131 7.89 -9.52 -17.86
CA ILE A 131 6.97 -8.86 -16.90
C ILE A 131 6.09 -9.88 -16.14
N SER A 132 5.84 -11.06 -16.71
CA SER A 132 5.11 -12.13 -16.01
C SER A 132 5.96 -12.70 -14.87
N PHE A 133 7.28 -12.77 -15.05
CA PHE A 133 8.21 -13.13 -13.98
C PHE A 133 8.23 -12.07 -12.88
N TYR A 134 8.10 -10.79 -13.23
CA TYR A 134 8.01 -9.72 -12.23
C TYR A 134 6.78 -9.86 -11.33
N ALA A 135 5.63 -10.27 -11.87
CA ALA A 135 4.44 -10.56 -11.08
C ALA A 135 4.69 -11.69 -10.05
N ILE A 136 5.46 -12.72 -10.42
CA ILE A 136 5.88 -13.78 -9.47
C ILE A 136 6.81 -13.21 -8.37
N LEU A 137 7.67 -12.25 -8.70
CA LEU A 137 8.51 -11.56 -7.69
C LEU A 137 7.64 -10.73 -6.74
N MET A 138 6.58 -10.09 -7.25
CA MET A 138 5.60 -9.38 -6.41
C MET A 138 4.90 -10.33 -5.44
N ASP A 139 4.44 -11.49 -5.89
CA ASP A 139 3.83 -12.51 -5.03
C ASP A 139 4.80 -13.03 -3.98
N THR A 140 6.06 -13.27 -4.38
CA THR A 140 7.13 -13.68 -3.46
C THR A 140 7.38 -12.60 -2.40
N LYS A 141 7.37 -11.33 -2.79
CA LYS A 141 7.50 -10.19 -1.87
C LYS A 141 6.32 -10.10 -0.91
N ALA A 142 5.09 -10.23 -1.42
CA ALA A 142 3.87 -10.23 -0.60
C ALA A 142 3.93 -11.34 0.45
N TRP A 143 4.24 -12.56 0.03
CA TRP A 143 4.37 -13.72 0.91
C TRP A 143 5.46 -13.51 1.98
N ALA A 144 6.61 -12.98 1.60
CA ALA A 144 7.71 -12.68 2.53
C ALA A 144 7.36 -11.60 3.57
N LEU A 145 6.42 -10.71 3.26
CA LEU A 145 5.87 -9.71 4.18
C LEU A 145 4.77 -10.27 5.10
N GLY A 146 4.21 -11.45 4.78
CA GLY A 146 3.07 -12.04 5.49
C GLY A 146 1.71 -11.76 4.83
N ALA A 147 1.68 -11.09 3.67
CA ALA A 147 0.49 -10.85 2.84
C ALA A 147 0.20 -12.09 1.97
N VAL A 148 -0.25 -13.17 2.61
CA VAL A 148 -0.30 -14.53 2.02
C VAL A 148 -1.50 -14.78 1.11
N HIS A 149 -2.48 -13.89 1.10
CA HIS A 149 -3.69 -13.96 0.26
C HIS A 149 -3.61 -13.01 -0.94
N THR A 150 -2.43 -12.44 -1.20
CA THR A 150 -2.20 -11.54 -2.34
C THR A 150 -1.63 -12.31 -3.52
N THR A 151 -2.28 -12.15 -4.68
CA THR A 151 -1.84 -12.71 -5.97
C THR A 151 -1.80 -11.60 -7.00
N SER A 152 -0.67 -11.48 -7.70
CA SER A 152 -0.41 -10.49 -8.75
C SER A 152 -0.43 -11.19 -10.12
N VAL A 153 -1.29 -10.73 -11.02
CA VAL A 153 -1.31 -11.16 -12.43
C VAL A 153 -0.63 -10.13 -13.32
N ASN A 154 -0.75 -8.86 -12.93
CA ASN A 154 -0.10 -7.74 -13.60
C ASN A 154 0.46 -6.74 -12.57
N VAL A 155 1.29 -5.84 -13.04
CA VAL A 155 2.08 -4.92 -12.21
C VAL A 155 1.40 -3.59 -11.91
N ASN A 156 0.27 -3.28 -12.59
CA ASN A 156 -0.37 -1.96 -12.57
C ASN A 156 -1.77 -1.94 -11.94
N GLY A 157 -2.36 -3.11 -11.66
CA GLY A 157 -3.67 -3.23 -11.05
C GLY A 157 -4.83 -3.22 -12.05
N TYR A 158 -4.57 -3.47 -13.33
CA TYR A 158 -5.64 -3.70 -14.27
C TYR A 158 -6.44 -4.94 -13.86
N SER A 159 -7.76 -4.89 -14.08
CA SER A 159 -8.68 -5.89 -13.55
C SER A 159 -8.48 -7.26 -14.22
N GLU A 160 -8.04 -8.23 -13.43
CA GLU A 160 -7.94 -9.65 -13.79
C GLU A 160 -8.62 -10.49 -12.71
N GLU A 161 -9.27 -11.58 -13.09
CA GLU A 161 -10.07 -12.39 -12.17
C GLU A 161 -9.20 -13.00 -11.05
N GLU A 162 -8.00 -13.43 -11.39
CA GLU A 162 -7.07 -14.08 -10.48
C GLU A 162 -6.27 -13.09 -9.62
N GLN A 163 -6.28 -11.79 -9.94
CA GLN A 163 -5.58 -10.77 -9.15
C GLN A 163 -6.37 -10.41 -7.91
N LYS A 164 -5.93 -10.88 -6.75
CA LYS A 164 -6.63 -10.80 -5.48
C LYS A 164 -5.72 -10.31 -4.35
N THR A 165 -6.37 -9.74 -3.36
CA THR A 165 -5.78 -9.37 -2.07
C THR A 165 -6.88 -9.31 -1.00
N THR A 166 -6.52 -9.01 0.25
CA THR A 166 -7.43 -8.72 1.35
C THR A 166 -7.13 -7.35 1.95
N ALA A 167 -8.04 -6.78 2.74
CA ALA A 167 -7.76 -5.54 3.47
C ALA A 167 -6.62 -5.74 4.48
N TYR A 168 -6.52 -6.94 5.07
CA TYR A 168 -5.41 -7.31 5.96
C TYR A 168 -4.07 -7.31 5.21
N ASP A 169 -3.98 -8.00 4.08
CA ASP A 169 -2.76 -8.05 3.27
C ASP A 169 -2.32 -6.64 2.81
N LEU A 170 -3.28 -5.79 2.42
CA LEU A 170 -2.98 -4.40 2.06
C LEU A 170 -2.45 -3.59 3.25
N ALA A 171 -2.93 -3.84 4.48
CA ALA A 171 -2.38 -3.21 5.67
C ALA A 171 -0.94 -3.64 5.94
N VAL A 172 -0.62 -4.93 5.77
CA VAL A 172 0.74 -5.49 5.88
C VAL A 172 1.67 -4.86 4.84
N ILE A 173 1.24 -4.82 3.56
CA ILE A 173 1.99 -4.22 2.45
C ILE A 173 2.19 -2.71 2.70
N GLY A 174 1.12 -2.01 3.10
CA GLY A 174 1.16 -0.58 3.41
C GLY A 174 2.10 -0.26 4.58
N THR A 175 2.09 -1.08 5.63
CA THR A 175 3.01 -0.95 6.77
C THR A 175 4.47 -1.09 6.33
N ALA A 176 4.78 -2.10 5.50
CA ALA A 176 6.12 -2.29 4.96
C ALA A 176 6.57 -1.09 4.12
N PHE A 177 5.66 -0.51 3.33
CA PHE A 177 5.93 0.68 2.51
C PHE A 177 6.21 1.91 3.38
N MET A 178 5.34 2.18 4.35
CA MET A 178 5.45 3.36 5.23
C MET A 178 6.64 3.27 6.20
N SER A 179 7.09 2.06 6.53
CA SER A 179 8.28 1.82 7.37
C SER A 179 9.59 1.89 6.59
N ASN A 180 9.55 2.06 5.26
CA ASN A 180 10.75 2.16 4.44
C ASN A 180 11.18 3.62 4.30
N ASP A 181 12.38 3.98 4.81
CA ASP A 181 12.94 5.35 4.82
C ASP A 181 13.08 5.98 3.43
N ARG A 182 13.14 5.19 2.37
CA ARG A 182 13.22 5.67 0.99
C ARG A 182 11.85 5.94 0.38
N LEU A 183 10.79 5.25 0.88
CA LEU A 183 9.47 5.22 0.26
C LEU A 183 8.41 6.05 0.98
N TYR A 184 8.46 6.19 2.29
CA TYR A 184 7.39 6.80 3.10
C TYR A 184 7.00 8.22 2.66
N LYS A 185 7.89 8.94 1.98
CA LYS A 185 7.67 10.32 1.52
C LYS A 185 6.67 10.43 0.36
N PHE A 186 6.59 9.41 -0.51
CA PHE A 186 5.82 9.48 -1.75
C PHE A 186 4.31 9.70 -1.51
N PRO A 187 3.61 8.95 -0.64
CA PRO A 187 2.18 9.14 -0.41
C PRO A 187 1.82 10.49 0.20
N GLY A 188 2.74 11.09 0.99
CA GLY A 188 2.55 12.39 1.63
C GLY A 188 2.87 13.60 0.75
N THR A 189 3.33 13.38 -0.48
CA THR A 189 3.67 14.47 -1.40
C THR A 189 2.40 15.04 -2.03
N MET A 190 2.20 16.36 -1.92
CA MET A 190 1.01 17.05 -2.45
C MET A 190 1.10 17.34 -3.94
N SER A 191 2.30 17.64 -4.44
CA SER A 191 2.56 17.91 -5.84
C SER A 191 4.00 17.56 -6.20
N HIS A 192 4.23 17.15 -7.44
CA HIS A 192 5.56 16.86 -7.97
C HIS A 192 5.61 17.21 -9.46
N THR A 193 6.78 17.64 -9.94
CA THR A 193 7.03 17.85 -11.37
C THR A 193 7.77 16.64 -11.91
N LEU A 194 7.09 15.80 -12.69
CA LEU A 194 7.72 14.70 -13.43
C LEU A 194 8.61 15.26 -14.52
N THR A 195 9.82 14.70 -14.68
CA THR A 195 10.80 15.18 -15.64
C THR A 195 11.30 14.03 -16.53
N TRP A 196 11.22 14.23 -17.85
CA TRP A 196 11.91 13.38 -18.81
C TRP A 196 13.28 13.96 -19.09
N LEU A 197 14.31 13.15 -18.98
CA LEU A 197 15.67 13.51 -19.36
C LEU A 197 15.83 13.47 -20.87
N PHE A 198 15.08 12.55 -21.53
CA PHE A 198 14.99 12.48 -22.99
C PHE A 198 13.62 11.89 -23.41
N PRO A 199 12.90 12.51 -24.38
CA PRO A 199 13.09 13.90 -24.81
C PRO A 199 12.85 14.87 -23.66
N GLU A 200 13.55 15.98 -23.59
CA GLU A 200 13.41 16.94 -22.50
C GLU A 200 11.99 17.52 -22.46
N LYS A 201 11.23 17.15 -21.43
CA LYS A 201 9.87 17.64 -21.14
C LYS A 201 9.55 17.45 -19.65
N SER A 202 8.50 18.12 -19.18
CA SER A 202 8.01 17.95 -17.79
C SER A 202 6.50 17.99 -17.73
N MET A 203 5.95 17.47 -16.62
CA MET A 203 4.53 17.47 -16.32
C MET A 203 4.32 17.65 -14.81
N ASP A 204 3.51 18.64 -14.42
CA ASP A 204 3.11 18.81 -13.02
C ASP A 204 1.96 17.87 -12.68
N ILE A 205 2.09 17.18 -11.54
CA ILE A 205 1.08 16.29 -10.99
C ILE A 205 0.74 16.66 -9.55
N THR A 206 -0.46 16.36 -9.13
CA THR A 206 -0.97 16.57 -7.75
C THR A 206 -1.58 15.29 -7.22
N ASN A 207 -1.53 15.14 -5.88
CA ASN A 207 -2.16 14.05 -5.16
C ASN A 207 -3.67 14.30 -5.03
#